data_6a00d64fdbaf9010d87adcac940de3cc
#
_entry.id   6a00d64fdbaf9010d87adcac940de3cc
#
_cell.length_a   1.000
_cell.length_b   1.000
_cell.length_c   1.000
_cell.angle_alpha   90.00
_cell.angle_beta   90.00
_cell.angle_gamma   90.00
#
_symmetry.space_group_name_H-M   'P 1'
#
loop_
_entity.id
_entity.type
_entity.pdbx_description
1 polymer ?
#
loop_
_entity_poly.entity_id
_entity_poly.type
_entity_poly.pdbx_seq_one_letter_code
_entity_poly.pdbx_strand_id
1 'polypeptide(L)'
;MYPEDFIIPISSNEKFSILKDIKQKGQYHIIASAGEIDMTKYKSKFNNIGLGTRVITGAQIQRYYITDTPSQGNVIYINDQNKPGLSSKREQEVSNPRIVLQRITGVDSKVRIISTLINGHMYCANSTNYIANDNSINIKYLLGVLNSSLVNFFIKQTSTNTNITAKVLNSIPIIFPSTKMQEAIIRIVDYVLIIKSLPSDIIIDQYVDNDVMARQFENVIDALIYELYFSDEFAQENISFVDSVLRDFQIINANTESVVQIILDTFTKLRSMDNDIRNNLKYMSIKLESLLALSLI
;
A
#
# COMPACT_ATOMS: atom_id res chain seq x y z
N MET A 1 -22.11 -7.39 1.69
CA MET A 1 -22.01 -8.35 2.80
C MET A 1 -21.41 -9.59 2.18
N TYR A 2 -20.11 -9.86 2.36
CA TYR A 2 -19.55 -11.17 2.02
C TYR A 2 -19.82 -12.05 3.23
N PRO A 3 -20.41 -13.24 3.05
CA PRO A 3 -20.61 -14.15 4.18
C PRO A 3 -19.24 -14.59 4.68
N GLU A 4 -18.87 -14.17 5.89
CA GLU A 4 -17.66 -14.64 6.58
C GLU A 4 -17.73 -16.17 6.91
N ASP A 5 -18.85 -16.81 6.63
CA ASP A 5 -19.20 -18.15 7.15
C ASP A 5 -18.89 -19.33 6.20
N PHE A 6 -18.30 -19.08 5.00
CA PHE A 6 -17.99 -20.13 4.02
C PHE A 6 -16.52 -20.11 3.55
N ILE A 7 -15.57 -19.93 4.46
CA ILE A 7 -14.16 -20.03 4.11
C ILE A 7 -13.72 -21.48 4.28
N ILE A 8 -13.46 -22.17 3.17
CA ILE A 8 -12.78 -23.48 3.21
C ILE A 8 -11.34 -23.21 3.67
N PRO A 9 -10.90 -23.72 4.82
CA PRO A 9 -9.54 -23.50 5.28
C PRO A 9 -8.56 -24.16 4.31
N ILE A 10 -7.67 -23.34 3.73
CA ILE A 10 -6.59 -23.83 2.87
C ILE A 10 -5.69 -24.75 3.69
N SER A 11 -5.38 -25.93 3.14
CA SER A 11 -4.48 -26.88 3.80
C SER A 11 -3.07 -26.31 3.96
N SER A 12 -2.32 -26.79 4.96
CA SER A 12 -0.94 -26.37 5.17
C SER A 12 -0.04 -26.62 3.95
N ASN A 13 -0.31 -27.70 3.20
CA ASN A 13 0.43 -28.03 1.98
C ASN A 13 0.15 -27.05 0.84
N GLU A 14 -1.09 -26.63 0.65
CA GLU A 14 -1.46 -25.63 -0.34
C GLU A 14 -0.83 -24.26 -0.02
N LYS A 15 -0.89 -23.81 1.25
CA LYS A 15 -0.21 -22.59 1.69
C LYS A 15 1.28 -22.62 1.39
N PHE A 16 1.93 -23.77 1.61
CA PHE A 16 3.37 -23.92 1.35
C PHE A 16 3.67 -23.88 -0.15
N SER A 17 2.84 -24.52 -0.99
CA SER A 17 2.99 -24.46 -2.44
C SER A 17 2.87 -23.02 -2.95
N ILE A 18 1.81 -22.32 -2.58
CA ILE A 18 1.57 -20.92 -2.98
C ILE A 18 2.73 -20.00 -2.55
N LEU A 19 3.23 -20.15 -1.31
CA LEU A 19 4.37 -19.36 -0.85
C LEU A 19 5.64 -19.63 -1.66
N LYS A 20 5.86 -20.88 -2.06
CA LYS A 20 6.99 -21.26 -2.92
C LYS A 20 6.86 -20.62 -4.29
N ASP A 21 5.68 -20.66 -4.89
CA ASP A 21 5.41 -20.07 -6.20
C ASP A 21 5.59 -18.55 -6.20
N ILE A 22 5.04 -17.87 -5.18
CA ILE A 22 5.25 -16.43 -5.00
C ILE A 22 6.74 -16.09 -4.88
N LYS A 23 7.50 -16.85 -4.09
CA LYS A 23 8.95 -16.63 -3.93
C LYS A 23 9.74 -16.80 -5.22
N GLN A 24 9.38 -17.77 -6.04
CA GLN A 24 10.07 -18.05 -7.30
C GLN A 24 9.82 -16.97 -8.37
N LYS A 25 8.70 -16.25 -8.29
CA LYS A 25 8.34 -15.19 -9.24
C LYS A 25 9.01 -13.84 -8.93
N GLY A 26 9.63 -13.68 -7.76
CA GLY A 26 10.31 -12.42 -7.38
C GLY A 26 11.52 -12.12 -8.26
N GLN A 27 11.53 -10.95 -8.89
CA GLN A 27 12.55 -10.49 -9.82
C GLN A 27 13.29 -9.22 -9.33
N TYR A 28 12.60 -8.41 -8.52
CA TYR A 28 13.15 -7.18 -7.97
C TYR A 28 13.34 -7.30 -6.45
N HIS A 29 14.47 -6.80 -5.97
CA HIS A 29 14.80 -6.80 -4.56
C HIS A 29 14.64 -5.41 -3.94
N ILE A 30 13.71 -5.30 -2.99
CA ILE A 30 13.54 -4.08 -2.20
C ILE A 30 14.79 -3.83 -1.36
N ILE A 31 15.22 -2.58 -1.29
CA ILE A 31 16.23 -2.11 -0.35
C ILE A 31 15.57 -1.19 0.67
N ALA A 32 15.11 -1.78 1.76
CA ALA A 32 14.51 -1.05 2.86
C ALA A 32 15.56 -0.62 3.90
N SER A 33 15.36 0.54 4.50
CA SER A 33 16.19 1.11 5.57
C SER A 33 15.32 1.47 6.78
N ALA A 34 15.93 1.48 7.97
CA ALA A 34 15.29 2.06 9.16
C ALA A 34 15.33 3.60 9.10
N GLY A 35 14.35 4.24 9.71
CA GLY A 35 14.28 5.69 9.80
C GLY A 35 15.55 6.32 10.38
N GLU A 36 15.83 7.55 9.96
CA GLU A 36 17.07 8.27 10.21
C GLU A 36 17.20 8.80 11.65
N ILE A 37 16.05 9.06 12.28
CA ILE A 37 16.00 9.73 13.59
C ILE A 37 15.87 8.71 14.70
N ASP A 38 16.84 8.63 15.57
CA ASP A 38 16.72 7.92 16.85
C ASP A 38 15.92 8.78 17.85
N MET A 39 14.69 8.33 18.13
CA MET A 39 13.73 9.04 18.98
C MET A 39 14.26 9.26 20.42
N THR A 40 15.08 8.37 20.93
CA THR A 40 15.68 8.49 22.26
C THR A 40 16.81 9.53 22.27
N LYS A 41 17.72 9.40 21.31
CA LYS A 41 18.89 10.30 21.18
C LYS A 41 18.50 11.75 20.92
N TYR A 42 17.47 11.98 20.11
CA TYR A 42 17.03 13.31 19.71
C TYR A 42 15.85 13.84 20.52
N LYS A 43 15.41 13.16 21.59
CA LYS A 43 14.21 13.51 22.38
C LYS A 43 14.13 14.97 22.78
N SER A 44 15.22 15.56 23.25
CA SER A 44 15.31 16.97 23.69
C SER A 44 15.39 17.98 22.54
N LYS A 45 15.45 17.52 21.30
CA LYS A 45 15.57 18.35 20.08
C LYS A 45 14.25 18.49 19.33
N PHE A 46 13.23 17.72 19.72
CA PHE A 46 11.93 17.79 19.09
C PHE A 46 11.09 18.93 19.64
N ASN A 47 10.23 19.45 18.78
CA ASN A 47 9.16 20.36 19.14
C ASN A 47 7.85 19.91 18.46
N ASN A 48 6.73 20.40 18.95
CA ASN A 48 5.38 20.15 18.43
C ASN A 48 4.69 21.43 17.91
N ILE A 49 5.45 22.49 17.75
CA ILE A 49 4.95 23.81 17.30
C ILE A 49 5.23 24.09 15.82
N GLY A 50 5.71 23.09 15.08
CA GLY A 50 5.93 23.21 13.63
C GLY A 50 7.25 23.83 13.22
N LEU A 51 8.21 24.01 14.14
CA LEU A 51 9.52 24.62 13.80
C LEU A 51 10.50 23.58 13.26
N GLY A 52 10.92 23.75 11.99
CA GLY A 52 11.89 22.92 11.31
C GLY A 52 11.25 21.81 10.47
N THR A 53 11.99 20.73 10.25
CA THR A 53 11.58 19.60 9.40
C THR A 53 10.71 18.62 10.20
N ARG A 54 9.60 18.19 9.59
CA ARG A 54 8.70 17.18 10.18
C ARG A 54 9.40 15.82 10.29
N VAL A 55 9.15 15.13 11.40
CA VAL A 55 9.62 13.76 11.65
C VAL A 55 8.42 12.82 11.70
N ILE A 56 8.39 11.88 10.76
CA ILE A 56 7.32 10.88 10.66
C ILE A 56 7.60 9.73 11.63
N THR A 57 6.64 9.45 12.50
CA THR A 57 6.67 8.30 13.42
C THR A 57 5.80 7.16 12.92
N GLY A 58 6.01 5.94 13.43
CA GLY A 58 5.19 4.79 13.05
C GLY A 58 3.69 5.01 13.29
N ALA A 59 3.32 5.70 14.39
CA ALA A 59 1.92 5.98 14.73
C ALA A 59 1.20 6.92 13.75
N GLN A 60 1.96 7.68 12.95
CA GLN A 60 1.39 8.58 11.94
C GLN A 60 1.15 7.88 10.59
N ILE A 61 1.82 6.75 10.34
CA ILE A 61 1.70 6.05 9.06
C ILE A 61 0.41 5.25 9.05
N GLN A 62 -0.42 5.51 8.05
CA GLN A 62 -1.61 4.74 7.72
C GLN A 62 -1.49 4.19 6.29
N ARG A 63 -2.37 3.27 5.91
CA ARG A 63 -2.39 2.79 4.52
C ARG A 63 -2.76 3.95 3.59
N TYR A 64 -1.83 4.30 2.71
CA TYR A 64 -1.96 5.36 1.69
C TYR A 64 -2.01 6.80 2.22
N TYR A 65 -1.84 7.07 3.52
CA TYR A 65 -1.77 8.45 4.03
C TYR A 65 -0.95 8.59 5.32
N ILE A 66 -0.63 9.83 5.67
CA ILE A 66 -0.03 10.22 6.95
C ILE A 66 -1.09 10.98 7.75
N THR A 67 -1.36 10.53 8.96
CA THR A 67 -2.30 11.25 9.84
C THR A 67 -1.59 12.34 10.65
N ASP A 68 -2.30 13.45 10.87
CA ASP A 68 -1.89 14.52 11.79
C ASP A 68 -2.43 14.31 13.21
N THR A 69 -3.30 13.29 13.40
CA THR A 69 -3.85 12.89 14.68
C THR A 69 -3.44 11.45 15.01
N PRO A 70 -2.16 11.18 15.32
CA PRO A 70 -1.70 9.83 15.62
C PRO A 70 -2.35 9.29 16.88
N SER A 71 -2.57 7.97 16.92
CA SER A 71 -3.13 7.29 18.10
C SER A 71 -2.22 7.36 19.33
N GLN A 72 -0.93 7.60 19.12
CA GLN A 72 0.06 7.75 20.18
C GLN A 72 1.07 8.85 19.83
N GLY A 73 1.41 9.68 20.82
CA GLY A 73 2.34 10.80 20.65
C GLY A 73 1.73 11.99 19.92
N ASN A 74 2.59 12.89 19.50
CA ASN A 74 2.22 14.11 18.78
C ASN A 74 2.93 14.15 17.43
N VAL A 75 2.48 15.02 16.53
CA VAL A 75 3.26 15.44 15.37
C VAL A 75 4.48 16.20 15.88
N ILE A 76 5.65 15.80 15.43
CA ILE A 76 6.93 16.34 15.91
C ILE A 76 7.78 16.87 14.77
N TYR A 77 8.58 17.88 15.11
CA TYR A 77 9.48 18.55 14.19
C TYR A 77 10.87 18.64 14.82
N ILE A 78 11.91 18.70 14.00
CA ILE A 78 13.28 18.94 14.41
C ILE A 78 13.84 20.17 13.70
N ASN A 79 14.40 21.09 14.48
CA ASN A 79 15.01 22.30 13.90
C ASN A 79 16.26 21.90 13.09
N ASP A 80 16.51 22.58 11.99
CA ASP A 80 17.63 22.32 11.07
C ASP A 80 19.00 22.38 11.74
N GLN A 81 19.16 23.23 12.78
CA GLN A 81 20.38 23.29 13.59
C GLN A 81 20.65 22.01 14.40
N ASN A 82 19.61 21.24 14.66
CA ASN A 82 19.65 20.01 15.45
C ASN A 82 19.46 18.74 14.61
N LYS A 83 19.39 18.87 13.27
CA LYS A 83 19.21 17.75 12.36
C LYS A 83 20.33 16.71 12.53
N PRO A 84 20.06 15.42 12.28
CA PRO A 84 21.10 14.42 12.29
C PRO A 84 22.13 14.67 11.18
N GLY A 85 23.38 14.37 11.47
CA GLY A 85 24.42 14.31 10.42
C GLY A 85 24.18 13.05 9.58
N LEU A 86 23.62 13.23 8.40
CA LEU A 86 23.36 12.15 7.46
C LEU A 86 24.49 12.04 6.41
N SER A 87 24.71 10.87 5.87
CA SER A 87 25.55 10.70 4.68
C SER A 87 24.88 11.36 3.46
N SER A 88 25.67 11.78 2.46
CA SER A 88 25.14 12.39 1.24
C SER A 88 24.07 11.55 0.56
N LYS A 89 24.21 10.21 0.57
CA LYS A 89 23.20 9.30 0.05
C LYS A 89 21.88 9.43 0.83
N ARG A 90 21.91 9.43 2.16
CA ARG A 90 20.70 9.58 2.99
C ARG A 90 20.06 10.96 2.87
N GLU A 91 20.83 12.02 2.74
CA GLU A 91 20.31 13.37 2.46
C GLU A 91 19.53 13.39 1.14
N GLN A 92 20.05 12.73 0.11
CA GLN A 92 19.36 12.59 -1.17
C GLN A 92 18.07 11.75 -1.03
N GLU A 93 18.10 10.65 -0.29
CA GLU A 93 16.92 9.82 -0.02
C GLU A 93 15.84 10.60 0.72
N VAL A 94 16.21 11.46 1.68
CA VAL A 94 15.27 12.31 2.44
C VAL A 94 14.59 13.36 1.55
N SER A 95 15.30 13.85 0.54
CA SER A 95 14.80 14.90 -0.37
C SER A 95 13.91 14.37 -1.49
N ASN A 96 13.92 13.06 -1.73
CA ASN A 96 13.15 12.42 -2.80
C ASN A 96 11.89 11.71 -2.27
N PRO A 97 10.89 11.49 -3.14
CA PRO A 97 9.75 10.65 -2.79
C PRO A 97 10.19 9.26 -2.33
N ARG A 98 9.58 8.75 -1.26
CA ARG A 98 9.87 7.42 -0.72
C ARG A 98 8.66 6.80 -0.06
N ILE A 99 8.60 5.47 -0.06
CA ILE A 99 7.60 4.74 0.70
C ILE A 99 8.06 4.66 2.16
N VAL A 100 7.15 4.98 3.09
CA VAL A 100 7.36 4.80 4.53
C VAL A 100 6.40 3.76 5.07
N LEU A 101 6.88 2.97 6.04
CA LEU A 101 6.14 1.85 6.60
C LEU A 101 6.21 1.87 8.13
N GLN A 102 5.15 1.43 8.77
CA GLN A 102 5.21 1.11 10.20
C GLN A 102 6.21 -0.02 10.43
N ARG A 103 7.07 0.15 11.44
CA ARG A 103 8.02 -0.90 11.82
C ARG A 103 7.42 -1.88 12.82
N ILE A 104 6.50 -1.42 13.67
CA ILE A 104 5.87 -2.22 14.71
C ILE A 104 4.41 -2.39 14.38
N THR A 105 4.01 -3.62 14.06
CA THR A 105 2.63 -4.04 13.86
C THR A 105 2.39 -5.30 14.67
N GLY A 106 1.26 -5.43 15.35
CA GLY A 106 0.98 -6.62 16.17
C GLY A 106 1.05 -7.91 15.33
N VAL A 107 1.53 -9.01 15.92
CA VAL A 107 1.60 -10.32 15.23
C VAL A 107 0.22 -10.79 14.81
N ASP A 108 -0.78 -10.55 15.68
CA ASP A 108 -2.18 -10.91 15.46
C ASP A 108 -2.94 -9.85 14.66
N SER A 109 -2.25 -8.80 14.18
CA SER A 109 -2.87 -7.78 13.36
C SER A 109 -3.38 -8.36 12.05
N LYS A 110 -4.61 -8.02 11.67
CA LYS A 110 -5.17 -8.41 10.36
C LYS A 110 -4.30 -7.88 9.22
N VAL A 111 -3.68 -6.71 9.40
CA VAL A 111 -2.78 -6.07 8.43
C VAL A 111 -1.39 -5.90 9.03
N ARG A 112 -0.38 -6.51 8.41
CA ARG A 112 1.02 -6.47 8.84
C ARG A 112 1.83 -5.38 8.13
N ILE A 113 1.51 -5.09 6.87
CA ILE A 113 2.16 -4.02 6.11
C ILE A 113 1.22 -2.82 6.04
N ILE A 114 1.66 -1.73 6.65
CA ILE A 114 0.99 -0.43 6.63
C ILE A 114 1.98 0.56 6.06
N SER A 115 1.72 1.03 4.84
CA SER A 115 2.65 1.89 4.13
C SER A 115 1.96 3.02 3.36
N THR A 116 2.71 4.08 3.14
CA THR A 116 2.29 5.21 2.30
C THR A 116 3.47 5.85 1.60
N LEU A 117 3.17 6.68 0.62
CA LEU A 117 4.14 7.51 -0.08
C LEU A 117 4.27 8.86 0.65
N ILE A 118 5.49 9.30 0.92
CA ILE A 118 5.78 10.67 1.32
C ILE A 118 6.53 11.39 0.20
N ASN A 119 6.13 12.64 -0.02
CA ASN A 119 6.78 13.55 -0.95
C ASN A 119 7.41 14.69 -0.16
N GLY A 120 8.59 15.12 -0.60
CA GLY A 120 9.28 16.22 0.03
C GLY A 120 10.15 15.86 1.23
N HIS A 121 10.77 16.88 1.79
CA HIS A 121 11.78 16.76 2.82
C HIS A 121 11.15 16.51 4.19
N MET A 122 11.14 15.26 4.63
CA MET A 122 10.68 14.81 5.95
C MET A 122 11.63 13.76 6.47
N TYR A 123 11.91 13.76 7.77
CA TYR A 123 12.66 12.69 8.40
C TYR A 123 11.75 11.54 8.83
N CYS A 124 12.32 10.35 8.97
CA CYS A 124 11.65 9.16 9.49
C CYS A 124 12.25 8.76 10.83
N ALA A 125 11.40 8.53 11.83
CA ALA A 125 11.83 8.03 13.14
C ALA A 125 12.25 6.56 13.06
N ASN A 126 13.07 6.11 13.99
CA ASN A 126 13.49 4.69 14.11
C ASN A 126 12.34 3.71 14.40
N SER A 127 11.13 4.21 14.64
CA SER A 127 9.88 3.42 14.69
C SER A 127 9.29 3.14 13.30
N THR A 128 9.96 3.56 12.24
CA THR A 128 9.55 3.35 10.85
C THR A 128 10.63 2.62 10.05
N ASN A 129 10.23 2.08 8.90
CA ASN A 129 11.13 1.75 7.82
C ASN A 129 10.80 2.64 6.61
N TYR A 130 11.73 2.78 5.68
CA TYR A 130 11.47 3.42 4.39
C TYR A 130 12.12 2.67 3.24
N ILE A 131 11.60 2.87 2.05
CA ILE A 131 12.15 2.40 0.78
C ILE A 131 12.35 3.63 -0.08
N ALA A 132 13.60 3.92 -0.42
CA ALA A 132 13.94 5.03 -1.29
C ALA A 132 13.57 4.71 -2.74
N ASN A 133 13.17 5.74 -3.49
CA ASN A 133 12.93 5.59 -4.92
C ASN A 133 14.28 5.56 -5.67
N ASP A 134 14.63 4.41 -6.22
CA ASP A 134 15.83 4.22 -7.04
C ASP A 134 15.54 4.28 -8.57
N ASN A 135 14.27 4.57 -8.92
CA ASN A 135 13.75 4.62 -10.28
C ASN A 135 13.85 3.32 -11.09
N SER A 136 14.25 2.20 -10.49
CA SER A 136 14.28 0.89 -11.18
C SER A 136 12.90 0.28 -11.35
N ILE A 137 11.97 0.65 -10.45
CA ILE A 137 10.55 0.30 -10.52
C ILE A 137 9.71 1.50 -10.10
N ASN A 138 8.51 1.66 -10.64
CA ASN A 138 7.66 2.79 -10.26
C ASN A 138 7.24 2.70 -8.79
N ILE A 139 7.47 3.76 -8.02
CA ILE A 139 7.24 3.78 -6.57
C ILE A 139 5.76 3.62 -6.19
N LYS A 140 4.82 4.10 -7.02
CA LYS A 140 3.38 3.92 -6.77
C LYS A 140 2.93 2.49 -7.06
N TYR A 141 3.48 1.86 -8.11
CA TYR A 141 3.30 0.43 -8.32
C TYR A 141 3.78 -0.37 -7.11
N LEU A 142 5.00 -0.08 -6.64
CA LEU A 142 5.56 -0.75 -5.47
C LEU A 142 4.70 -0.53 -4.22
N LEU A 143 4.15 0.67 -4.02
CA LEU A 143 3.23 0.97 -2.92
C LEU A 143 1.96 0.11 -2.99
N GLY A 144 1.36 -0.04 -4.19
CA GLY A 144 0.21 -0.91 -4.41
C GLY A 144 0.51 -2.36 -4.05
N VAL A 145 1.66 -2.89 -4.52
CA VAL A 145 2.10 -4.25 -4.19
C VAL A 145 2.30 -4.44 -2.69
N LEU A 146 2.99 -3.52 -2.02
CA LEU A 146 3.29 -3.61 -0.59
C LEU A 146 2.02 -3.60 0.28
N ASN A 147 1.04 -2.78 -0.08
CA ASN A 147 -0.23 -2.72 0.64
C ASN A 147 -1.21 -3.85 0.24
N SER A 148 -0.89 -4.71 -0.73
CA SER A 148 -1.80 -5.77 -1.16
C SER A 148 -2.05 -6.83 -0.10
N SER A 149 -3.20 -7.47 -0.19
CA SER A 149 -3.56 -8.62 0.65
C SER A 149 -2.60 -9.79 0.43
N LEU A 150 -2.08 -9.98 -0.78
CA LEU A 150 -1.10 -11.02 -1.10
C LEU A 150 0.22 -10.83 -0.35
N VAL A 151 0.77 -9.62 -0.34
CA VAL A 151 2.00 -9.32 0.41
C VAL A 151 1.74 -9.41 1.91
N ASN A 152 0.58 -8.98 2.37
CA ASN A 152 0.19 -9.14 3.78
C ASN A 152 0.15 -10.62 4.19
N PHE A 153 -0.45 -11.49 3.37
CA PHE A 153 -0.40 -12.94 3.56
C PHE A 153 1.04 -13.45 3.61
N PHE A 154 1.87 -13.09 2.62
CA PHE A 154 3.27 -13.51 2.56
C PHE A 154 4.03 -13.18 3.86
N ILE A 155 3.87 -11.97 4.37
CA ILE A 155 4.53 -11.53 5.61
C ILE A 155 3.99 -12.29 6.83
N LYS A 156 2.70 -12.53 6.92
CA LYS A 156 2.10 -13.33 8.01
C LYS A 156 2.67 -14.75 8.07
N GLN A 157 2.90 -15.36 6.91
CA GLN A 157 3.43 -16.73 6.85
C GLN A 157 4.97 -16.80 7.04
N THR A 158 5.69 -15.71 6.78
CA THR A 158 7.16 -15.73 6.80
C THR A 158 7.78 -15.01 7.98
N SER A 159 7.01 -14.22 8.74
CA SER A 159 7.50 -13.43 9.88
C SER A 159 6.56 -13.52 11.08
N THR A 160 7.09 -14.10 12.18
CA THR A 160 6.40 -14.20 13.47
C THR A 160 6.71 -13.04 14.43
N ASN A 161 7.61 -12.15 14.06
CA ASN A 161 8.00 -11.00 14.88
C ASN A 161 7.01 -9.86 14.79
N THR A 162 6.76 -9.16 15.90
CA THR A 162 6.00 -7.90 15.93
C THR A 162 6.65 -6.81 15.10
N ASN A 163 7.99 -6.83 14.99
CA ASN A 163 8.75 -5.86 14.22
C ASN A 163 8.92 -6.33 12.77
N ILE A 164 8.44 -5.52 11.84
CA ILE A 164 8.75 -5.66 10.42
C ILE A 164 10.11 -5.00 10.18
N THR A 165 11.15 -5.81 10.07
CA THR A 165 12.53 -5.33 9.86
C THR A 165 12.79 -5.08 8.37
N ALA A 166 13.85 -4.31 8.08
CA ALA A 166 14.33 -4.15 6.70
C ALA A 166 14.63 -5.51 6.03
N LYS A 167 15.18 -6.48 6.78
CA LYS A 167 15.43 -7.84 6.27
C LYS A 167 14.13 -8.54 5.83
N VAL A 168 13.06 -8.39 6.59
CA VAL A 168 11.73 -8.94 6.25
C VAL A 168 11.21 -8.27 4.98
N LEU A 169 11.28 -6.94 4.90
CA LEU A 169 10.84 -6.20 3.71
C LEU A 169 11.66 -6.59 2.46
N ASN A 170 12.98 -6.74 2.60
CA ASN A 170 13.85 -7.12 1.50
C ASN A 170 13.62 -8.57 1.00
N SER A 171 12.88 -9.39 1.77
CA SER A 171 12.51 -10.75 1.36
C SER A 171 11.19 -10.83 0.58
N ILE A 172 10.46 -9.71 0.45
CA ILE A 172 9.21 -9.67 -0.32
C ILE A 172 9.53 -9.86 -1.80
N PRO A 173 8.96 -10.88 -2.46
CA PRO A 173 9.19 -11.11 -3.88
C PRO A 173 8.39 -10.13 -4.72
N ILE A 174 9.05 -9.26 -5.45
CA ILE A 174 8.42 -8.28 -6.34
C ILE A 174 8.62 -8.70 -7.79
N ILE A 175 7.56 -8.68 -8.57
CA ILE A 175 7.57 -8.97 -10.01
C ILE A 175 7.75 -7.65 -10.78
N PHE A 176 8.50 -7.66 -11.88
CA PHE A 176 8.47 -6.57 -12.85
C PHE A 176 7.20 -6.72 -13.70
N PRO A 177 6.26 -5.77 -13.62
CA PRO A 177 5.00 -5.86 -14.36
C PRO A 177 5.21 -5.49 -15.83
N SER A 178 4.27 -5.91 -16.70
CA SER A 178 4.17 -5.29 -18.02
C SER A 178 3.80 -3.81 -17.88
N THR A 179 4.09 -3.00 -18.93
CA THR A 179 3.74 -1.57 -18.92
C THR A 179 2.26 -1.31 -18.64
N LYS A 180 1.37 -2.09 -19.26
CA LYS A 180 -0.09 -1.99 -19.02
C LYS A 180 -0.49 -2.33 -17.59
N MET A 181 0.05 -3.40 -17.02
CA MET A 181 -0.24 -3.82 -15.64
C MET A 181 0.27 -2.76 -14.65
N GLN A 182 1.48 -2.24 -14.86
CA GLN A 182 2.03 -1.17 -14.03
C GLN A 182 1.14 0.08 -14.06
N GLU A 183 0.75 0.50 -15.27
CA GLU A 183 -0.11 1.66 -15.46
C GLU A 183 -1.48 1.47 -14.79
N ALA A 184 -2.10 0.30 -14.94
CA ALA A 184 -3.38 0.00 -14.31
C ALA A 184 -3.31 0.12 -12.78
N ILE A 185 -2.28 -0.47 -12.16
CA ILE A 185 -2.09 -0.38 -10.70
C ILE A 185 -1.84 1.07 -10.27
N ILE A 186 -0.97 1.81 -10.97
CA ILE A 186 -0.65 3.21 -10.65
C ILE A 186 -1.90 4.07 -10.68
N ARG A 187 -2.77 3.94 -11.70
CA ARG A 187 -4.00 4.73 -11.81
C ARG A 187 -4.86 4.56 -10.55
N ILE A 188 -5.10 3.32 -10.11
CA ILE A 188 -5.94 3.09 -8.93
C ILE A 188 -5.24 3.55 -7.64
N VAL A 189 -3.93 3.37 -7.52
CA VAL A 189 -3.15 3.88 -6.39
C VAL A 189 -3.30 5.41 -6.27
N ASP A 190 -3.32 6.14 -7.40
CA ASP A 190 -3.54 7.58 -7.39
C ASP A 190 -4.94 7.95 -6.85
N TYR A 191 -5.98 7.21 -7.25
CA TYR A 191 -7.32 7.41 -6.69
C TYR A 191 -7.33 7.20 -5.17
N VAL A 192 -6.75 6.10 -4.69
CA VAL A 192 -6.70 5.80 -3.25
C VAL A 192 -5.91 6.87 -2.48
N LEU A 193 -4.74 7.28 -2.98
CA LEU A 193 -3.92 8.33 -2.36
C LEU A 193 -4.68 9.65 -2.26
N ILE A 194 -5.41 10.05 -3.31
CA ILE A 194 -6.19 11.28 -3.32
C ILE A 194 -7.32 11.18 -2.31
N ILE A 195 -8.15 10.12 -2.36
CA ILE A 195 -9.27 9.93 -1.43
C ILE A 195 -8.79 10.00 0.03
N LYS A 196 -7.70 9.29 0.35
CA LYS A 196 -7.14 9.24 1.71
C LYS A 196 -6.49 10.55 2.16
N SER A 197 -6.14 11.45 1.22
CA SER A 197 -5.57 12.76 1.52
C SER A 197 -6.62 13.87 1.62
N LEU A 198 -7.87 13.60 1.27
CA LEU A 198 -8.94 14.60 1.37
C LEU A 198 -9.17 15.02 2.82
N PRO A 199 -9.43 16.31 3.08
CA PRO A 199 -9.94 16.77 4.35
C PRO A 199 -11.22 16.03 4.76
N SER A 200 -11.43 15.82 6.05
CA SER A 200 -12.57 15.04 6.57
C SER A 200 -13.94 15.65 6.27
N ASP A 201 -14.00 16.94 5.94
CA ASP A 201 -15.20 17.66 5.55
C ASP A 201 -15.54 17.53 4.06
N ILE A 202 -14.62 16.98 3.25
CA ILE A 202 -14.86 16.68 1.83
C ILE A 202 -15.48 15.30 1.70
N ILE A 203 -16.75 15.27 1.33
CA ILE A 203 -17.54 14.05 1.10
C ILE A 203 -17.68 13.85 -0.41
N ILE A 204 -17.17 12.72 -0.94
CA ILE A 204 -17.23 12.39 -2.37
C ILE A 204 -18.65 11.93 -2.75
N ASP A 205 -19.22 11.04 -1.94
CA ASP A 205 -20.57 10.47 -2.15
C ASP A 205 -21.39 10.62 -0.87
N GLN A 206 -22.59 11.17 -0.96
CA GLN A 206 -23.44 11.41 0.21
C GLN A 206 -23.94 10.13 0.93
N TYR A 207 -23.83 8.98 0.28
CA TYR A 207 -24.28 7.68 0.82
C TYR A 207 -23.15 6.73 1.16
N VAL A 208 -21.92 7.01 0.73
CA VAL A 208 -20.78 6.11 0.90
C VAL A 208 -19.60 6.89 1.48
N ASP A 209 -19.15 6.46 2.64
CA ASP A 209 -17.96 7.01 3.27
C ASP A 209 -16.70 6.88 2.39
N ASN A 210 -15.85 7.91 2.39
CA ASN A 210 -14.62 7.95 1.60
C ASN A 210 -13.70 6.74 1.88
N ASP A 211 -13.66 6.26 3.13
CA ASP A 211 -12.86 5.09 3.49
C ASP A 211 -13.42 3.79 2.92
N VAL A 212 -14.76 3.69 2.83
CA VAL A 212 -15.42 2.55 2.17
C VAL A 212 -15.14 2.58 0.67
N MET A 213 -15.19 3.77 0.05
CA MET A 213 -14.87 3.96 -1.37
C MET A 213 -13.41 3.57 -1.65
N ALA A 214 -12.47 4.07 -0.86
CA ALA A 214 -11.06 3.73 -0.99
C ALA A 214 -10.81 2.22 -0.89
N ARG A 215 -11.45 1.52 0.07
CA ARG A 215 -11.35 0.06 0.18
C ARG A 215 -11.88 -0.67 -1.06
N GLN A 216 -12.92 -0.19 -1.73
CA GLN A 216 -13.37 -0.81 -2.97
C GLN A 216 -12.34 -0.67 -4.09
N PHE A 217 -11.65 0.46 -4.18
CA PHE A 217 -10.52 0.61 -5.11
C PHE A 217 -9.31 -0.25 -4.70
N GLU A 218 -9.01 -0.36 -3.40
CA GLU A 218 -7.98 -1.27 -2.90
C GLU A 218 -8.28 -2.74 -3.29
N ASN A 219 -9.54 -3.18 -3.30
CA ASN A 219 -9.92 -4.51 -3.78
C ASN A 219 -9.59 -4.72 -5.28
N VAL A 220 -9.67 -3.67 -6.09
CA VAL A 220 -9.27 -3.75 -7.50
C VAL A 220 -7.74 -3.81 -7.63
N ILE A 221 -6.99 -3.09 -6.78
CA ILE A 221 -5.52 -3.23 -6.70
C ILE A 221 -5.17 -4.68 -6.35
N ASP A 222 -5.82 -5.24 -5.34
CA ASP A 222 -5.60 -6.63 -4.92
C ASP A 222 -5.86 -7.61 -6.08
N ALA A 223 -6.95 -7.43 -6.83
CA ALA A 223 -7.28 -8.28 -7.98
C ALA A 223 -6.21 -8.19 -9.08
N LEU A 224 -5.69 -6.99 -9.40
CA LEU A 224 -4.58 -6.83 -10.35
C LEU A 224 -3.29 -7.48 -9.84
N ILE A 225 -3.01 -7.40 -8.55
CA ILE A 225 -1.83 -8.06 -7.96
C ILE A 225 -2.00 -9.59 -8.00
N TYR A 226 -3.19 -10.12 -7.72
CA TYR A 226 -3.45 -11.56 -7.89
C TYR A 226 -3.30 -11.99 -9.35
N GLU A 227 -3.86 -11.25 -10.32
CA GLU A 227 -3.69 -11.51 -11.76
C GLU A 227 -2.21 -11.49 -12.16
N LEU A 228 -1.41 -10.57 -11.61
CA LEU A 228 0.03 -10.48 -11.86
C LEU A 228 0.80 -11.72 -11.35
N TYR A 229 0.49 -12.18 -10.15
CA TYR A 229 1.20 -13.30 -9.51
C TYR A 229 0.68 -14.68 -9.94
N PHE A 230 -0.57 -14.78 -10.37
CA PHE A 230 -1.27 -16.01 -10.73
C PHE A 230 -1.87 -15.93 -12.14
N SER A 231 -1.08 -15.42 -13.10
CA SER A 231 -1.52 -15.15 -14.46
C SER A 231 -2.10 -16.37 -15.17
N ASP A 232 -1.56 -17.55 -14.91
CA ASP A 232 -2.01 -18.78 -15.56
C ASP A 232 -3.38 -19.21 -15.06
N GLU A 233 -3.64 -19.12 -13.76
CA GLU A 233 -4.92 -19.40 -13.13
C GLU A 233 -6.00 -18.41 -13.62
N PHE A 234 -5.64 -17.12 -13.71
CA PHE A 234 -6.55 -16.10 -14.23
C PHE A 234 -6.88 -16.32 -15.72
N ALA A 235 -5.88 -16.69 -16.52
CA ALA A 235 -6.08 -16.99 -17.94
C ALA A 235 -6.97 -18.23 -18.16
N GLN A 236 -6.80 -19.28 -17.35
CA GLN A 236 -7.64 -20.50 -17.42
C GLN A 236 -9.12 -20.19 -17.15
N GLU A 237 -9.43 -19.28 -16.27
CA GLU A 237 -10.81 -18.88 -15.93
C GLU A 237 -11.32 -17.70 -16.80
N ASN A 238 -10.53 -17.22 -17.76
CA ASN A 238 -10.83 -16.05 -18.60
C ASN A 238 -11.16 -14.78 -17.78
N ILE A 239 -10.46 -14.58 -16.67
CA ILE A 239 -10.59 -13.39 -15.81
C ILE A 239 -9.41 -12.46 -16.09
N SER A 240 -9.69 -11.18 -16.40
CA SER A 240 -8.67 -10.16 -16.55
C SER A 240 -9.20 -8.79 -16.13
N PHE A 241 -8.36 -8.00 -15.48
CA PHE A 241 -8.72 -6.67 -14.98
C PHE A 241 -8.03 -5.53 -15.75
N VAL A 242 -6.84 -5.78 -16.32
CA VAL A 242 -5.95 -4.73 -16.83
C VAL A 242 -6.64 -3.81 -17.84
N ASP A 243 -7.21 -4.36 -18.92
CA ASP A 243 -7.79 -3.52 -19.99
C ASP A 243 -9.07 -2.80 -19.50
N SER A 244 -9.86 -3.44 -18.64
CA SER A 244 -11.06 -2.82 -18.03
C SER A 244 -10.68 -1.68 -17.10
N VAL A 245 -9.61 -1.82 -16.30
CA VAL A 245 -9.09 -0.74 -15.45
C VAL A 245 -8.57 0.41 -16.30
N LEU A 246 -7.76 0.15 -17.33
CA LEU A 246 -7.23 1.19 -18.21
C LEU A 246 -8.33 1.96 -18.96
N ARG A 247 -9.46 1.31 -19.25
CA ARG A 247 -10.64 1.95 -19.86
C ARG A 247 -11.43 2.80 -18.87
N ASP A 248 -11.60 2.31 -17.62
CA ASP A 248 -12.55 2.88 -16.66
C ASP A 248 -11.91 3.90 -15.70
N PHE A 249 -10.60 3.79 -15.43
CA PHE A 249 -9.85 4.70 -14.57
C PHE A 249 -9.04 5.68 -15.41
N GLN A 250 -9.37 6.96 -15.32
CA GLN A 250 -8.60 8.03 -15.97
C GLN A 250 -7.28 8.26 -15.22
N ILE A 251 -6.31 8.87 -15.90
CA ILE A 251 -5.08 9.36 -15.24
C ILE A 251 -5.44 10.62 -14.47
N ILE A 252 -5.23 10.61 -13.16
CA ILE A 252 -5.48 11.75 -12.27
C ILE A 252 -4.27 12.03 -11.38
N ASN A 253 -4.22 13.24 -10.84
CA ASN A 253 -3.32 13.66 -9.78
C ASN A 253 -4.04 14.70 -8.90
N ALA A 254 -3.42 15.12 -7.79
CA ALA A 254 -4.03 16.06 -6.84
C ALA A 254 -4.40 17.43 -7.45
N ASN A 255 -3.80 17.81 -8.58
CA ASN A 255 -4.07 19.06 -9.28
C ASN A 255 -5.04 18.88 -10.48
N THR A 256 -5.58 17.68 -10.68
CA THR A 256 -6.53 17.40 -11.75
C THR A 256 -7.83 18.17 -11.46
N GLU A 257 -8.26 18.98 -12.41
CA GLU A 257 -9.52 19.71 -12.30
C GLU A 257 -10.69 18.74 -12.10
N SER A 258 -11.59 19.09 -11.18
CA SER A 258 -12.76 18.28 -10.84
C SER A 258 -12.42 16.85 -10.38
N VAL A 259 -11.26 16.62 -9.78
CA VAL A 259 -10.79 15.29 -9.37
C VAL A 259 -11.82 14.53 -8.52
N VAL A 260 -12.52 15.20 -7.62
CA VAL A 260 -13.58 14.59 -6.78
C VAL A 260 -14.71 14.05 -7.64
N GLN A 261 -15.14 14.80 -8.67
CA GLN A 261 -16.18 14.35 -9.58
C GLN A 261 -15.74 13.15 -10.43
N ILE A 262 -14.49 13.16 -10.92
CA ILE A 262 -13.91 12.04 -11.67
C ILE A 262 -13.89 10.77 -10.80
N ILE A 263 -13.53 10.89 -9.52
CA ILE A 263 -13.54 9.77 -8.58
C ILE A 263 -14.95 9.24 -8.36
N LEU A 264 -15.94 10.15 -8.17
CA LEU A 264 -17.35 9.80 -8.00
C LEU A 264 -17.91 9.07 -9.23
N ASP A 265 -17.64 9.58 -10.42
CA ASP A 265 -18.11 9.00 -11.68
C ASP A 265 -17.50 7.59 -11.88
N THR A 266 -16.18 7.44 -11.61
CA THR A 266 -15.49 6.15 -11.70
C THR A 266 -16.07 5.16 -10.69
N PHE A 267 -16.30 5.60 -9.46
CA PHE A 267 -16.90 4.77 -8.41
C PHE A 267 -18.33 4.33 -8.77
N THR A 268 -19.14 5.26 -9.29
CA THR A 268 -20.50 4.96 -9.75
C THR A 268 -20.48 3.94 -10.88
N LYS A 269 -19.58 4.10 -11.85
CA LYS A 269 -19.36 3.16 -12.95
C LYS A 269 -18.95 1.78 -12.45
N LEU A 270 -18.02 1.71 -11.48
CA LEU A 270 -17.56 0.45 -10.89
C LEU A 270 -18.72 -0.33 -10.22
N ARG A 271 -19.73 0.36 -9.70
CA ARG A 271 -20.91 -0.27 -9.05
C ARG A 271 -21.98 -0.71 -10.01
N SER A 272 -21.93 -0.30 -11.27
CA SER A 272 -22.92 -0.70 -12.29
C SER A 272 -22.96 -2.23 -12.50
N MET A 273 -24.13 -2.78 -12.77
CA MET A 273 -24.31 -4.23 -12.94
C MET A 273 -23.59 -4.81 -14.15
N ASP A 274 -23.39 -3.99 -15.17
CA ASP A 274 -22.73 -4.32 -16.44
C ASP A 274 -21.22 -4.01 -16.44
N ASN A 275 -20.68 -3.52 -15.32
CA ASN A 275 -19.25 -3.20 -15.22
C ASN A 275 -18.40 -4.49 -15.15
N ASP A 276 -17.42 -4.60 -16.07
CA ASP A 276 -16.55 -5.76 -16.20
C ASP A 276 -15.71 -6.00 -14.94
N ILE A 277 -15.15 -4.94 -14.34
CA ILE A 277 -14.32 -5.06 -13.12
C ILE A 277 -15.16 -5.65 -11.99
N ARG A 278 -16.37 -5.11 -11.77
CA ARG A 278 -17.29 -5.62 -10.74
C ARG A 278 -17.64 -7.09 -10.96
N ASN A 279 -17.91 -7.45 -12.20
CA ASN A 279 -18.31 -8.82 -12.56
C ASN A 279 -17.11 -9.77 -12.41
N ASN A 280 -15.92 -9.36 -12.86
CA ASN A 280 -14.70 -10.15 -12.70
C ASN A 280 -14.30 -10.32 -11.24
N LEU A 281 -14.51 -9.32 -10.35
CA LEU A 281 -14.31 -9.47 -8.91
C LEU A 281 -15.23 -10.57 -8.31
N LYS A 282 -16.47 -10.67 -8.79
CA LYS A 282 -17.40 -11.74 -8.39
C LYS A 282 -16.98 -13.10 -8.94
N TYR A 283 -16.57 -13.17 -10.23
CA TYR A 283 -16.08 -14.42 -10.82
C TYR A 283 -14.82 -14.90 -10.12
N MET A 284 -13.88 -14.00 -9.86
CA MET A 284 -12.68 -14.28 -9.09
C MET A 284 -13.02 -14.88 -7.71
N SER A 285 -14.01 -14.34 -7.00
CA SER A 285 -14.43 -14.85 -5.69
C SER A 285 -15.04 -16.27 -5.71
N ILE A 286 -15.52 -16.71 -6.86
CA ILE A 286 -16.12 -18.03 -7.03
C ILE A 286 -15.12 -19.01 -7.64
N LYS A 287 -14.40 -18.57 -8.68
CA LYS A 287 -13.53 -19.43 -9.50
C LYS A 287 -12.12 -19.60 -8.93
N LEU A 288 -11.65 -18.62 -8.19
CA LEU A 288 -10.31 -18.56 -7.60
C LEU A 288 -10.40 -18.47 -6.06
N GLU A 289 -11.40 -19.13 -5.47
CA GLU A 289 -11.67 -19.09 -4.03
C GLU A 289 -10.44 -19.47 -3.18
N SER A 290 -9.69 -20.50 -3.61
CA SER A 290 -8.46 -20.92 -2.93
C SER A 290 -7.40 -19.82 -2.87
N LEU A 291 -7.27 -18.98 -3.90
CA LEU A 291 -6.36 -17.84 -3.89
C LEU A 291 -6.87 -16.72 -2.99
N LEU A 292 -8.17 -16.45 -2.99
CA LEU A 292 -8.77 -15.41 -2.16
C LEU A 292 -8.80 -15.74 -0.69
N ALA A 293 -8.89 -17.00 -0.33
CA ALA A 293 -8.76 -17.44 1.05
C ALA A 293 -7.40 -17.04 1.69
N LEU A 294 -6.39 -16.69 0.87
CA LEU A 294 -5.13 -16.09 1.35
C LEU A 294 -5.33 -14.69 1.94
N SER A 295 -6.29 -13.92 1.43
CA SER A 295 -6.55 -12.55 1.90
C SER A 295 -7.25 -12.48 3.25
N LEU A 296 -7.86 -13.59 3.68
CA LEU A 296 -8.69 -13.68 4.88
C LEU A 296 -7.93 -14.24 6.10
N ILE A 297 -6.69 -14.66 5.91
CA ILE A 297 -5.76 -15.13 6.94
C ILE A 297 -4.89 -13.99 7.45
#